data_fc48b3f4ae2b2c36fd6611eca33a3552
#
_entry.id   fc48b3f4ae2b2c36fd6611eca33a3552
#
_cell.length_a   1.000
_cell.length_b   1.000
_cell.length_c   1.000
_cell.angle_alpha   90.00
_cell.angle_beta   90.00
_cell.angle_gamma   90.00
#
_symmetry.space_group_name_H-M   'P 1'
#
loop_
_entity.id
_entity.type
_entity.pdbx_description
1 polymer ?
#
loop_
_entity_poly.entity_id
_entity_poly.type
_entity_poly.pdbx_seq_one_letter_code
_entity_poly.pdbx_strand_id
1 'polypeptide(L)'
;MISRFALTDSLKSAFKNKEVNVSIEDYKQAVKDYKITNSKSKKRKIEEIINTVKHNFKSTYDNKLKDKLSKALGDYQNEEQRQQNLIAFGETIKKTEKDQLKKLKIKSDQVQKEKEEILNNIIYRNAFEWRFEFPEVLDDEGNFIGFDVIIGNPPYIRIQGIRENDSTLANEYMKIYDSATGAFDIYALFVENGLSIKKK
;
A
#
# COMPACT_ATOMS: atom_id res chain seq x y z
N MET A 1 -5.21 -11.12 6.21
CA MET A 1 -4.68 -9.80 6.62
C MET A 1 -4.32 -9.04 5.36
N ILE A 2 -4.85 -7.85 5.17
CA ILE A 2 -4.61 -7.03 3.97
C ILE A 2 -3.54 -6.01 4.32
N SER A 3 -2.40 -6.01 3.60
CA SER A 3 -1.42 -4.94 3.68
C SER A 3 -1.77 -3.83 2.68
N ARG A 4 -1.67 -2.57 3.09
CA ARG A 4 -1.83 -1.40 2.22
C ARG A 4 -0.69 -1.28 1.20
N PHE A 5 0.44 -1.88 1.48
CA PHE A 5 1.69 -1.69 0.75
C PHE A 5 2.16 -3.01 0.13
N ALA A 6 2.68 -2.94 -1.09
CA ALA A 6 3.31 -4.09 -1.70
C ALA A 6 4.58 -4.49 -0.91
N LEU A 7 4.81 -5.78 -0.72
CA LEU A 7 6.02 -6.28 -0.03
C LEU A 7 7.31 -5.93 -0.79
N THR A 8 7.18 -5.63 -2.09
CA THR A 8 8.28 -5.18 -2.96
C THR A 8 8.70 -3.74 -2.72
N ASP A 9 7.89 -2.93 -2.00
CA ASP A 9 8.27 -1.54 -1.68
C ASP A 9 9.35 -1.53 -0.62
N SER A 10 10.51 -0.96 -0.93
CA SER A 10 11.60 -0.83 0.05
C SER A 10 11.23 0.15 1.17
N LEU A 11 11.54 -0.22 2.41
CA LEU A 11 11.38 0.67 3.57
C LEU A 11 12.53 1.69 3.72
N LYS A 12 13.54 1.64 2.85
CA LYS A 12 14.74 2.52 2.93
C LYS A 12 14.39 4.01 3.10
N SER A 13 13.33 4.46 2.44
CA SER A 13 12.88 5.85 2.54
C SER A 13 12.29 6.22 3.91
N ALA A 14 11.78 5.26 4.65
CA ALA A 14 11.21 5.49 5.99
C ALA A 14 12.30 5.76 7.03
N PHE A 15 13.50 5.20 6.83
CA PHE A 15 14.64 5.33 7.72
C PHE A 15 15.53 6.54 7.40
N LYS A 16 15.40 7.12 6.19
CA LYS A 16 16.23 8.26 5.71
C LYS A 16 15.47 9.58 5.72
N ASN A 17 14.76 9.92 6.77
CA ASN A 17 14.09 11.21 6.86
C ASN A 17 14.90 12.19 7.72
N LYS A 18 14.78 13.52 7.42
CA LYS A 18 15.47 14.59 8.14
C LYS A 18 15.11 14.66 9.63
N GLU A 19 13.94 14.15 10.02
CA GLU A 19 13.45 14.20 11.40
C GLU A 19 13.86 13.00 12.26
N VAL A 20 14.21 11.86 11.64
CA VAL A 20 14.62 10.65 12.35
C VAL A 20 15.72 9.95 11.56
N ASN A 21 16.91 10.01 12.10
CA ASN A 21 18.06 9.27 11.59
C ASN A 21 18.18 7.95 12.37
N VAL A 22 17.26 7.03 12.15
CA VAL A 22 17.27 5.68 12.75
C VAL A 22 17.73 4.69 11.67
N SER A 23 18.79 3.95 11.94
CA SER A 23 19.20 2.86 11.06
C SER A 23 18.20 1.69 11.12
N ILE A 24 18.23 0.82 10.11
CA ILE A 24 17.39 -0.40 10.11
C ILE A 24 17.77 -1.28 11.30
N GLU A 25 19.06 -1.35 11.63
CA GLU A 25 19.56 -2.13 12.77
C GLU A 25 19.07 -1.57 14.09
N ASP A 26 19.12 -0.24 14.29
CA ASP A 26 18.56 0.41 15.48
C ASP A 26 17.05 0.15 15.61
N TYR A 27 16.34 0.13 14.48
CA TYR A 27 14.91 -0.21 14.46
C TYR A 27 14.66 -1.66 14.84
N LYS A 28 15.42 -2.61 14.28
CA LYS A 28 15.36 -4.04 14.64
C LYS A 28 15.58 -4.20 16.15
N GLN A 29 16.60 -3.55 16.69
CA GLN A 29 16.90 -3.60 18.12
C GLN A 29 15.79 -2.95 18.95
N ALA A 30 15.25 -1.81 18.52
CA ALA A 30 14.15 -1.13 19.20
C ALA A 30 12.90 -2.01 19.29
N VAL A 31 12.50 -2.66 18.20
CA VAL A 31 11.34 -3.57 18.20
C VAL A 31 11.57 -4.79 19.08
N LYS A 32 12.79 -5.34 19.07
CA LYS A 32 13.17 -6.45 19.95
C LYS A 32 13.10 -6.03 21.43
N ASP A 33 13.65 -4.88 21.78
CA ASP A 33 13.64 -4.34 23.15
C ASP A 33 12.21 -4.03 23.62
N TYR A 34 11.34 -3.53 22.71
CA TYR A 34 9.93 -3.30 23.01
C TYR A 34 9.20 -4.59 23.42
N LYS A 35 9.50 -5.70 22.73
CA LYS A 35 8.91 -7.02 23.02
C LYS A 35 9.34 -7.58 24.38
N ILE A 36 10.57 -7.25 24.83
CA ILE A 36 11.19 -7.86 26.03
C ILE A 36 11.05 -6.99 27.26
N THR A 37 11.08 -5.65 27.13
CA THR A 37 11.13 -4.76 28.29
C THR A 37 9.81 -4.70 29.06
N ASN A 38 9.89 -4.73 30.39
CA ASN A 38 8.74 -4.52 31.28
C ASN A 38 8.62 -3.06 31.76
N SER A 39 9.58 -2.20 31.46
CA SER A 39 9.59 -0.80 31.88
C SER A 39 8.66 0.04 31.02
N LYS A 40 7.61 0.63 31.60
CA LYS A 40 6.66 1.52 30.90
C LYS A 40 7.34 2.74 30.27
N SER A 41 8.35 3.33 30.96
CA SER A 41 9.07 4.50 30.44
C SER A 41 9.93 4.15 29.22
N LYS A 42 10.61 3.00 29.24
CA LYS A 42 11.36 2.49 28.08
C LYS A 42 10.43 2.16 26.93
N LYS A 43 9.29 1.47 27.17
CA LYS A 43 8.28 1.17 26.15
C LYS A 43 7.81 2.42 25.42
N ARG A 44 7.48 3.49 26.13
CA ARG A 44 7.02 4.75 25.51
C ARG A 44 8.07 5.33 24.56
N LYS A 45 9.34 5.40 24.98
CA LYS A 45 10.41 5.93 24.13
C LYS A 45 10.60 5.10 22.85
N ILE A 46 10.57 3.77 22.98
CA ILE A 46 10.71 2.87 21.83
C ILE A 46 9.49 2.98 20.92
N GLU A 47 8.30 3.09 21.48
CA GLU A 47 7.05 3.26 20.73
C GLU A 47 7.03 4.56 19.90
N GLU A 48 7.60 5.66 20.43
CA GLU A 48 7.79 6.90 19.67
C GLU A 48 8.66 6.67 18.44
N ILE A 49 9.78 5.95 18.56
CA ILE A 49 10.66 5.61 17.44
C ILE A 49 9.89 4.77 16.39
N ILE A 50 9.20 3.71 16.83
CA ILE A 50 8.43 2.82 15.96
C ILE A 50 7.35 3.62 15.20
N ASN A 51 6.60 4.44 15.92
CA ASN A 51 5.53 5.25 15.34
C ASN A 51 6.06 6.27 14.34
N THR A 52 7.22 6.86 14.61
CA THR A 52 7.85 7.82 13.69
C THR A 52 8.28 7.15 12.39
N VAL A 53 8.91 5.97 12.44
CA VAL A 53 9.28 5.21 11.25
C VAL A 53 8.02 4.82 10.45
N LYS A 54 6.97 4.33 11.12
CA LYS A 54 5.67 3.99 10.50
C LYS A 54 5.04 5.22 9.82
N HIS A 55 5.06 6.37 10.49
CA HIS A 55 4.52 7.63 9.94
C HIS A 55 5.30 8.10 8.72
N ASN A 56 6.62 8.06 8.76
CA ASN A 56 7.48 8.47 7.66
C ASN A 56 7.24 7.60 6.41
N PHE A 57 7.10 6.30 6.58
CA PHE A 57 6.78 5.40 5.48
C PHE A 57 5.42 5.74 4.85
N LYS A 58 4.40 5.88 5.68
CA LYS A 58 3.06 6.26 5.23
C LYS A 58 3.06 7.59 4.48
N SER A 59 3.74 8.60 5.04
CA SER A 59 3.86 9.93 4.43
C SER A 59 4.56 9.88 3.07
N THR A 60 5.64 9.11 2.95
CA THR A 60 6.36 8.93 1.69
C THR A 60 5.48 8.27 0.63
N TYR A 61 4.72 7.25 1.02
CA TYR A 61 3.79 6.56 0.11
C TYR A 61 2.65 7.48 -0.34
N ASP A 62 2.04 8.21 0.58
CA ASP A 62 0.96 9.15 0.29
C ASP A 62 1.43 10.29 -0.62
N ASN A 63 2.69 10.75 -0.49
CA ASN A 63 3.29 11.75 -1.39
C ASN A 63 3.50 11.18 -2.79
N LYS A 64 4.04 9.97 -2.94
CA LYS A 64 4.17 9.32 -4.26
C LYS A 64 2.81 9.20 -4.97
N LEU A 65 1.76 8.88 -4.23
CA LEU A 65 0.41 8.78 -4.78
C LEU A 65 -0.14 10.15 -5.21
N LYS A 66 0.13 11.21 -4.41
CA LYS A 66 -0.20 12.59 -4.77
C LYS A 66 0.54 13.04 -6.02
N ASP A 67 1.83 12.74 -6.14
CA ASP A 67 2.66 13.08 -7.30
C ASP A 67 2.16 12.36 -8.57
N LYS A 68 1.83 11.07 -8.45
CA LYS A 68 1.22 10.28 -9.54
C LYS A 68 -0.08 10.92 -10.04
N LEU A 69 -0.95 11.36 -9.11
CA LEU A 69 -2.20 12.03 -9.43
C LEU A 69 -1.96 13.40 -10.08
N SER A 70 -1.08 14.22 -9.49
CA SER A 70 -0.76 15.56 -10.01
C SER A 70 -0.22 15.48 -11.43
N LYS A 71 0.63 14.49 -11.73
CA LYS A 71 1.13 14.24 -13.09
C LYS A 71 0.00 13.83 -14.03
N ALA A 72 -0.85 12.88 -13.65
CA ALA A 72 -1.94 12.41 -14.50
C ALA A 72 -2.96 13.53 -14.81
N LEU A 73 -3.28 14.38 -13.82
CA LEU A 73 -4.14 15.55 -13.97
C LEU A 73 -3.47 16.60 -14.87
N GLY A 74 -2.18 16.88 -14.66
CA GLY A 74 -1.43 17.84 -15.47
C GLY A 74 -1.35 17.42 -16.93
N ASP A 75 -1.08 16.16 -17.22
CA ASP A 75 -1.06 15.62 -18.59
C ASP A 75 -2.43 15.81 -19.28
N TYR A 76 -3.53 15.53 -18.56
CA TYR A 76 -4.88 15.73 -19.08
C TYR A 76 -5.19 17.22 -19.33
N GLN A 77 -4.96 18.07 -18.35
CA GLN A 77 -5.24 19.52 -18.43
C GLN A 77 -4.44 20.21 -19.53
N ASN A 78 -3.16 19.87 -19.69
CA ASN A 78 -2.30 20.42 -20.73
C ASN A 78 -2.81 20.04 -22.13
N GLU A 79 -3.18 18.78 -22.34
CA GLU A 79 -3.71 18.35 -23.63
C GLU A 79 -5.11 18.95 -23.91
N GLU A 80 -5.97 19.07 -22.89
CA GLU A 80 -7.27 19.72 -23.02
C GLU A 80 -7.10 21.20 -23.41
N GLN A 81 -6.21 21.93 -22.74
CA GLN A 81 -5.92 23.33 -23.05
C GLN A 81 -5.33 23.50 -24.45
N ARG A 82 -4.43 22.60 -24.85
CA ARG A 82 -3.87 22.58 -26.20
C ARG A 82 -4.97 22.44 -27.25
N GLN A 83 -5.90 21.52 -27.08
CA GLN A 83 -7.02 21.31 -28.01
C GLN A 83 -7.96 22.51 -28.03
N GLN A 84 -8.26 23.11 -26.88
CA GLN A 84 -9.09 24.34 -26.82
C GLN A 84 -8.43 25.50 -27.58
N ASN A 85 -7.12 25.67 -27.44
CA ASN A 85 -6.39 26.71 -28.16
C ASN A 85 -6.44 26.50 -29.70
N LEU A 86 -6.25 25.24 -30.15
CA LEU A 86 -6.34 24.94 -31.60
C LEU A 86 -7.73 25.27 -32.16
N ILE A 87 -8.78 24.92 -31.42
CA ILE A 87 -10.17 25.26 -31.80
C ILE A 87 -10.34 26.80 -31.87
N ALA A 88 -9.83 27.52 -30.89
CA ALA A 88 -9.90 28.99 -30.85
C ALA A 88 -9.18 29.66 -32.05
N PHE A 89 -8.13 29.02 -32.58
CA PHE A 89 -7.45 29.46 -33.81
C PHE A 89 -8.09 28.94 -35.10
N GLY A 90 -9.27 28.28 -35.03
CA GLY A 90 -9.99 27.79 -36.19
C GLY A 90 -9.46 26.46 -36.76
N GLU A 91 -8.59 25.77 -36.03
CA GLU A 91 -8.08 24.47 -36.43
C GLU A 91 -9.04 23.33 -36.05
N THR A 92 -9.03 22.25 -36.84
CA THR A 92 -9.84 21.06 -36.56
C THR A 92 -9.02 20.01 -35.83
N ILE A 93 -9.56 19.52 -34.71
CA ILE A 93 -8.93 18.46 -33.92
C ILE A 93 -9.09 17.10 -34.62
N LYS A 94 -7.98 16.42 -34.86
CA LYS A 94 -7.97 15.06 -35.44
C LYS A 94 -8.59 14.05 -34.48
N LYS A 95 -9.16 12.97 -35.03
CA LYS A 95 -9.74 11.88 -34.21
C LYS A 95 -8.74 11.29 -33.26
N THR A 96 -7.49 11.08 -33.68
CA THR A 96 -6.39 10.57 -32.85
C THR A 96 -6.11 11.42 -31.60
N GLU A 97 -6.17 12.76 -31.74
CA GLU A 97 -5.97 13.70 -30.64
C GLU A 97 -7.14 13.67 -29.65
N LYS A 98 -8.37 13.57 -30.15
CA LYS A 98 -9.56 13.37 -29.29
C LYS A 98 -9.48 12.05 -28.50
N ASP A 99 -9.03 10.98 -29.14
CA ASP A 99 -8.85 9.69 -28.48
C ASP A 99 -7.72 9.72 -27.45
N GLN A 100 -6.66 10.50 -27.70
CA GLN A 100 -5.59 10.73 -26.72
C GLN A 100 -6.13 11.47 -25.50
N LEU A 101 -6.89 12.52 -25.65
CA LEU A 101 -7.51 13.26 -24.54
C LEU A 101 -8.42 12.36 -23.69
N LYS A 102 -9.23 11.52 -24.34
CA LYS A 102 -10.07 10.53 -23.64
C LYS A 102 -9.23 9.56 -22.81
N LYS A 103 -8.12 9.04 -23.35
CA LYS A 103 -7.22 8.14 -22.64
C LYS A 103 -6.59 8.81 -21.41
N LEU A 104 -6.14 10.06 -21.53
CA LEU A 104 -5.58 10.83 -20.43
C LEU A 104 -6.63 11.09 -19.33
N LYS A 105 -7.86 11.41 -19.71
CA LYS A 105 -8.97 11.56 -18.78
C LYS A 105 -9.24 10.29 -18.00
N ILE A 106 -9.40 9.15 -18.69
CA ILE A 106 -9.63 7.85 -18.05
C ILE A 106 -8.49 7.53 -17.06
N LYS A 107 -7.23 7.77 -17.45
CA LYS A 107 -6.08 7.56 -16.59
C LYS A 107 -6.13 8.46 -15.35
N SER A 108 -6.46 9.73 -15.49
CA SER A 108 -6.61 10.67 -14.39
C SER A 108 -7.71 10.23 -13.41
N ASP A 109 -8.89 9.87 -13.94
CA ASP A 109 -10.03 9.40 -13.15
C ASP A 109 -9.71 8.11 -12.41
N GLN A 110 -8.96 7.18 -13.02
CA GLN A 110 -8.50 5.94 -12.38
C GLN A 110 -7.54 6.21 -11.21
N VAL A 111 -6.56 7.11 -11.40
CA VAL A 111 -5.61 7.46 -10.32
C VAL A 111 -6.32 8.19 -9.19
N GLN A 112 -7.26 9.07 -9.51
CA GLN A 112 -8.08 9.75 -8.50
C GLN A 112 -8.88 8.74 -7.66
N LYS A 113 -9.54 7.81 -8.32
CA LYS A 113 -10.31 6.75 -7.67
C LYS A 113 -9.41 5.86 -6.80
N GLU A 114 -8.25 5.43 -7.31
CA GLU A 114 -7.24 4.67 -6.55
C GLU A 114 -6.85 5.41 -5.26
N LYS A 115 -6.58 6.71 -5.36
CA LYS A 115 -6.23 7.55 -4.20
C LYS A 115 -7.37 7.61 -3.18
N GLU A 116 -8.61 7.84 -3.63
CA GLU A 116 -9.77 7.91 -2.75
C GLU A 116 -10.06 6.58 -2.06
N GLU A 117 -9.96 5.47 -2.79
CA GLU A 117 -10.10 4.13 -2.22
C GLU A 117 -9.05 3.86 -1.13
N ILE A 118 -7.79 4.21 -1.36
CA ILE A 118 -6.71 4.02 -0.39
C ILE A 118 -6.89 4.91 0.83
N LEU A 119 -7.23 6.19 0.66
CA LEU A 119 -7.31 7.14 1.76
C LEU A 119 -8.57 6.92 2.62
N ASN A 120 -9.69 6.56 2.00
CA ASN A 120 -10.98 6.44 2.66
C ASN A 120 -11.28 5.01 3.13
N ASN A 121 -10.49 4.03 2.71
CA ASN A 121 -10.77 2.64 3.01
C ASN A 121 -10.41 2.32 4.46
N ILE A 122 -11.43 2.09 5.28
CA ILE A 122 -11.32 1.71 6.70
C ILE A 122 -10.49 0.42 6.86
N ILE A 123 -10.51 -0.48 5.88
CA ILE A 123 -9.78 -1.76 5.88
C ILE A 123 -8.26 -1.52 6.01
N TYR A 124 -7.75 -0.46 5.37
CA TYR A 124 -6.32 -0.13 5.44
C TYR A 124 -5.94 0.73 6.66
N ARG A 125 -6.90 1.26 7.40
CA ARG A 125 -6.60 2.12 8.56
C ARG A 125 -5.84 1.38 9.66
N ASN A 126 -6.18 0.09 9.85
CA ASN A 126 -5.56 -0.79 10.84
C ASN A 126 -4.84 -1.98 10.17
N ALA A 127 -4.39 -1.81 8.92
CA ALA A 127 -3.69 -2.87 8.20
C ALA A 127 -2.41 -3.25 8.93
N PHE A 128 -2.21 -4.54 9.11
CA PHE A 128 -1.02 -5.10 9.71
C PHE A 128 0.12 -5.11 8.68
N GLU A 129 1.26 -4.57 9.04
CA GLU A 129 2.43 -4.55 8.18
C GLU A 129 3.56 -5.39 8.80
N TRP A 130 3.83 -6.52 8.20
CA TRP A 130 4.83 -7.49 8.66
C TRP A 130 6.20 -6.89 8.91
N ARG A 131 6.64 -5.99 8.03
CA ARG A 131 7.96 -5.36 8.07
C ARG A 131 8.15 -4.45 9.27
N PHE A 132 7.09 -3.86 9.79
CA PHE A 132 7.17 -3.03 10.99
C PHE A 132 7.07 -3.85 12.28
N GLU A 133 6.25 -4.90 12.27
CA GLU A 133 6.05 -5.73 13.46
C GLU A 133 7.17 -6.77 13.64
N PHE A 134 7.79 -7.19 12.53
CA PHE A 134 8.87 -8.17 12.48
C PHE A 134 10.01 -7.65 11.59
N PRO A 135 10.76 -6.62 12.02
CA PRO A 135 11.83 -6.05 11.19
C PRO A 135 12.99 -7.03 10.94
N GLU A 136 13.05 -8.16 11.63
CA GLU A 136 13.94 -9.28 11.34
C GLU A 136 13.76 -9.89 9.95
N VAL A 137 12.58 -9.67 9.31
CA VAL A 137 12.35 -10.09 7.91
C VAL A 137 12.85 -9.08 6.88
N LEU A 138 13.63 -8.08 7.30
CA LEU A 138 14.26 -7.09 6.43
C LEU A 138 15.76 -7.40 6.29
N ASP A 139 16.30 -7.16 5.09
CA ASP A 139 17.75 -7.04 4.90
C ASP A 139 18.25 -5.67 5.39
N ASP A 140 19.57 -5.43 5.25
CA ASP A 140 20.21 -4.19 5.69
C ASP A 140 19.84 -2.98 4.82
N GLU A 141 19.22 -3.23 3.66
CA GLU A 141 18.71 -2.20 2.75
C GLU A 141 17.21 -1.90 2.95
N GLY A 142 16.54 -2.63 3.85
CA GLY A 142 15.11 -2.49 4.14
C GLY A 142 14.20 -3.20 3.13
N ASN A 143 14.74 -4.16 2.37
CA ASN A 143 13.94 -5.01 1.52
C ASN A 143 13.39 -6.18 2.33
N PHE A 144 12.20 -6.65 1.92
CA PHE A 144 11.57 -7.80 2.55
C PHE A 144 12.22 -9.11 2.08
N ILE A 145 12.78 -9.90 3.03
CA ILE A 145 13.39 -11.21 2.75
C ILE A 145 12.48 -12.39 3.09
N GLY A 146 11.48 -12.19 3.92
CA GLY A 146 10.49 -13.19 4.28
C GLY A 146 10.81 -14.02 5.51
N PHE A 147 9.88 -14.92 5.84
CA PHE A 147 9.97 -15.83 6.99
C PHE A 147 10.47 -17.22 6.55
N ASP A 148 11.33 -17.85 7.35
CA ASP A 148 11.80 -19.21 7.10
C ASP A 148 10.70 -20.26 7.31
N VAL A 149 9.83 -20.05 8.32
CA VAL A 149 8.72 -20.92 8.68
C VAL A 149 7.47 -20.12 8.97
N ILE A 150 6.34 -20.56 8.45
CA ILE A 150 5.01 -19.98 8.70
C ILE A 150 4.11 -21.07 9.25
N ILE A 151 3.56 -20.83 10.44
CA ILE A 151 2.63 -21.70 11.11
C ILE A 151 1.37 -20.91 11.43
N GLY A 152 0.20 -21.44 11.09
CA GLY A 152 -1.06 -20.77 11.36
C GLY A 152 -2.23 -21.72 11.45
N ASN A 153 -3.31 -21.25 12.07
CA ASN A 153 -4.61 -21.90 12.06
C ASN A 153 -5.59 -20.96 11.35
N PRO A 154 -5.77 -21.11 10.01
CA PRO A 154 -6.64 -20.21 9.25
C PRO A 154 -8.11 -20.45 9.58
N PRO A 155 -8.96 -19.40 9.54
CA PRO A 155 -10.37 -19.54 9.75
C PRO A 155 -11.05 -20.28 8.59
N TYR A 156 -11.97 -21.19 8.93
CA TYR A 156 -12.82 -21.92 7.97
C TYR A 156 -14.11 -21.15 7.72
N ILE A 157 -14.00 -20.01 7.04
CA ILE A 157 -15.12 -19.11 6.75
C ILE A 157 -15.27 -19.03 5.23
N ARG A 158 -16.49 -19.30 4.73
CA ARG A 158 -16.82 -19.15 3.33
C ARG A 158 -16.98 -17.67 2.95
N ILE A 159 -16.54 -17.31 1.76
CA ILE A 159 -16.67 -15.94 1.25
C ILE A 159 -18.11 -15.44 1.20
N GLN A 160 -19.10 -16.34 1.03
CA GLN A 160 -20.50 -15.98 1.02
C GLN A 160 -20.93 -15.29 2.32
N GLY A 161 -20.53 -15.83 3.48
CA GLY A 161 -20.84 -15.22 4.78
C GLY A 161 -20.18 -13.84 4.95
N ILE A 162 -19.01 -13.62 4.35
CA ILE A 162 -18.38 -12.28 4.35
C ILE A 162 -19.12 -11.34 3.42
N ARG A 163 -19.51 -11.77 2.20
CA ARG A 163 -20.26 -10.96 1.26
C ARG A 163 -21.59 -10.44 1.81
N GLU A 164 -22.28 -11.26 2.61
CA GLU A 164 -23.53 -10.88 3.25
C GLU A 164 -23.35 -9.82 4.33
N ASN A 165 -22.22 -9.84 5.06
CA ASN A 165 -21.97 -8.94 6.18
C ASN A 165 -21.11 -7.74 5.79
N ASP A 166 -20.15 -7.92 4.88
CA ASP A 166 -19.21 -6.88 4.41
C ASP A 166 -18.79 -7.15 2.96
N SER A 167 -19.60 -6.67 2.03
CA SER A 167 -19.34 -6.80 0.60
C SER A 167 -18.08 -6.05 0.16
N THR A 168 -17.69 -4.98 0.86
CA THR A 168 -16.50 -4.20 0.56
C THR A 168 -15.24 -5.02 0.84
N LEU A 169 -15.19 -5.68 1.99
CA LEU A 169 -14.08 -6.58 2.35
C LEU A 169 -13.97 -7.75 1.37
N ALA A 170 -15.09 -8.36 1.00
CA ALA A 170 -15.09 -9.46 0.03
C ALA A 170 -14.54 -9.03 -1.35
N ASN A 171 -14.91 -7.84 -1.82
CA ASN A 171 -14.41 -7.28 -3.08
C ASN A 171 -12.91 -6.96 -3.01
N GLU A 172 -12.40 -6.48 -1.87
CA GLU A 172 -10.97 -6.26 -1.68
C GLU A 172 -10.19 -7.57 -1.71
N TYR A 173 -10.68 -8.64 -1.11
CA TYR A 173 -10.04 -9.95 -1.23
C TYR A 173 -9.92 -10.40 -2.68
N MET A 174 -10.97 -10.26 -3.49
CA MET A 174 -10.96 -10.63 -4.91
C MET A 174 -10.03 -9.76 -5.77
N LYS A 175 -9.67 -8.55 -5.33
CA LYS A 175 -8.69 -7.70 -6.02
C LYS A 175 -7.24 -8.08 -5.68
N ILE A 176 -7.00 -8.58 -4.46
CA ILE A 176 -5.66 -8.76 -3.90
C ILE A 176 -5.13 -10.17 -4.10
N TYR A 177 -6.00 -11.18 -4.01
CA TYR A 177 -5.62 -12.59 -3.99
C TYR A 177 -6.03 -13.31 -5.26
N ASP A 178 -5.09 -14.00 -5.89
CA ASP A 178 -5.34 -14.81 -7.10
C ASP A 178 -6.24 -16.01 -6.80
N SER A 179 -6.15 -16.58 -5.59
CA SER A 179 -7.01 -17.67 -5.13
C SER A 179 -8.45 -17.23 -4.82
N ALA A 180 -8.75 -15.92 -4.81
CA ALA A 180 -10.06 -15.37 -4.50
C ALA A 180 -11.01 -15.42 -5.70
N THR A 181 -11.26 -16.60 -6.27
CA THR A 181 -12.12 -16.79 -7.45
C THR A 181 -13.36 -17.61 -7.12
N GLY A 182 -14.52 -17.20 -7.62
CA GLY A 182 -15.79 -17.95 -7.47
C GLY A 182 -16.24 -18.06 -6.02
N ALA A 183 -16.51 -19.30 -5.59
CA ALA A 183 -16.82 -19.65 -4.21
C ALA A 183 -15.56 -20.24 -3.56
N PHE A 184 -14.99 -19.53 -2.61
CA PHE A 184 -13.75 -19.94 -1.92
C PHE A 184 -13.91 -19.79 -0.39
N ASP A 185 -13.05 -20.48 0.31
CA ASP A 185 -12.92 -20.35 1.76
C ASP A 185 -11.73 -19.44 2.09
N ILE A 186 -11.86 -18.65 3.15
CA ILE A 186 -10.83 -17.68 3.57
C ILE A 186 -9.48 -18.36 3.84
N TYR A 187 -9.50 -19.65 4.22
CA TYR A 187 -8.26 -20.37 4.44
C TYR A 187 -7.33 -20.37 3.21
N ALA A 188 -7.87 -20.36 1.97
CA ALA A 188 -7.08 -20.32 0.74
C ALA A 188 -6.30 -19.03 0.65
N LEU A 189 -6.89 -17.89 1.05
CA LEU A 189 -6.22 -16.60 1.12
C LEU A 189 -5.09 -16.58 2.15
N PHE A 190 -5.26 -17.29 3.27
CA PHE A 190 -4.23 -17.44 4.28
C PHE A 190 -3.03 -18.24 3.75
N VAL A 191 -3.28 -19.30 3.00
CA VAL A 191 -2.23 -20.10 2.36
C VAL A 191 -1.46 -19.25 1.33
N GLU A 192 -2.18 -18.55 0.45
CA GLU A 192 -1.57 -17.66 -0.55
C GLU A 192 -0.75 -16.56 0.12
N ASN A 193 -1.31 -15.88 1.13
CA ASN A 193 -0.58 -14.87 1.88
C ASN A 193 0.65 -15.47 2.58
N GLY A 194 0.54 -16.66 3.18
CA GLY A 194 1.68 -17.37 3.76
C GLY A 194 2.78 -17.62 2.74
N LEU A 195 2.43 -18.10 1.55
CA LEU A 195 3.39 -18.32 0.47
C LEU A 195 4.06 -17.01 0.01
N SER A 196 3.32 -15.90 0.00
CA SER A 196 3.84 -14.59 -0.41
C SER A 196 4.84 -13.98 0.57
N ILE A 197 4.70 -14.29 1.88
CA ILE A 197 5.59 -13.77 2.93
C ILE A 197 6.69 -14.77 3.34
N LYS A 198 6.69 -15.97 2.75
CA LYS A 198 7.75 -16.95 2.95
C LYS A 198 9.02 -16.52 2.22
N LYS A 199 10.17 -16.76 2.84
CA LYS A 199 11.49 -16.62 2.21
C LYS A 199 11.57 -17.51 0.97
N LYS A 200 12.05 -16.92 -0.12
CA LYS A 200 12.28 -17.60 -1.40
C LYS A 200 13.57 -18.41 -1.40
#